data_c2bd067c7b593d252e66ec73f490d90d
#
_entry.id   c2bd067c7b593d252e66ec73f490d90d
#
_cell.length_a   1.000
_cell.length_b   1.000
_cell.length_c   1.000
_cell.angle_alpha   90.00
_cell.angle_beta   90.00
_cell.angle_gamma   90.00
#
_symmetry.space_group_name_H-M   'P 1'
#
loop_
_entity.id
_entity.type
_entity.pdbx_description
1 polymer ?
#
loop_
_entity_poly.entity_id
_entity_poly.type
_entity_poly.pdbx_seq_one_letter_code
_entity_poly.pdbx_strand_id
1 'polypeptide(L)'
;MKRIIFFLLAIMFSLAPYAQKTVHKKPVKKTAVANRKHQAQRKPAARRAKAPTKAERRAATYSNASIRGLQGQRADIQRRIREQEQALRKNKADVKKRLEDLMALNGEIDQSQKKIEGIEKDIHHINGNIGILQAQLKTLQQQLQDRKNKYIRSMRYMSRHHTVQDKLMFIFSAKNLTQMYRRLSFIRQYSSYQKVQGEAVKAKQQQVNDKHKQLQNVKGHKNTLLYKGKQEKTVLEGKQTQQQE
;
A
#
# COMPACT_ATOMS: atom_id res chain seq x y z
N MET A 1 19.05 -4.77 -19.34
CA MET A 1 18.58 -3.89 -18.27
C MET A 1 19.42 -2.60 -18.11
N LYS A 2 20.06 -2.07 -19.15
CA LYS A 2 20.86 -0.81 -19.11
C LYS A 2 20.26 0.33 -19.95
N ARG A 3 19.05 0.16 -20.53
CA ARG A 3 18.42 1.17 -21.40
C ARG A 3 17.20 1.90 -20.80
N ILE A 4 16.79 1.56 -19.58
CA ILE A 4 15.62 2.20 -18.91
C ILE A 4 16.05 3.31 -17.94
N ILE A 5 17.32 3.37 -17.56
CA ILE A 5 17.84 4.38 -16.62
C ILE A 5 18.07 5.74 -17.29
N PHE A 6 18.20 5.80 -18.61
CA PHE A 6 18.43 7.07 -19.32
C PHE A 6 17.17 7.91 -19.60
N PHE A 7 15.96 7.35 -19.47
CA PHE A 7 14.71 8.10 -19.68
C PHE A 7 14.19 8.83 -18.45
N LEU A 8 14.66 8.50 -17.25
CA LEU A 8 14.25 9.15 -15.99
C LEU A 8 15.07 10.37 -15.61
N LEU A 9 16.20 10.63 -16.29
CA LEU A 9 17.08 11.78 -16.00
C LEU A 9 16.78 13.00 -16.88
N ALA A 10 15.91 12.89 -17.89
CA ALA A 10 15.58 13.97 -18.82
C ALA A 10 14.34 14.81 -18.39
N ILE A 11 13.60 14.41 -17.34
CA ILE A 11 12.37 15.12 -16.88
C ILE A 11 12.67 16.12 -15.74
N MET A 12 13.87 16.12 -15.17
CA MET A 12 14.21 16.99 -14.02
C MET A 12 14.79 18.35 -14.39
N PHE A 13 14.81 18.77 -15.67
CA PHE A 13 15.50 20.01 -16.07
C PHE A 13 14.61 21.05 -16.76
N SER A 14 13.30 21.08 -16.48
CA SER A 14 12.42 22.15 -17.00
C SER A 14 11.49 22.75 -15.93
N LEU A 15 12.03 23.08 -14.77
CA LEU A 15 11.36 23.98 -13.84
C LEU A 15 12.13 25.30 -13.82
N ALA A 16 11.82 26.17 -14.78
CA ALA A 16 12.20 27.57 -14.73
C ALA A 16 11.48 28.24 -13.54
N PRO A 17 12.17 29.08 -12.74
CA PRO A 17 11.50 29.77 -11.65
C PRO A 17 10.58 30.86 -12.20
N TYR A 18 9.29 30.71 -11.96
CA TYR A 18 8.31 31.77 -12.18
C TYR A 18 8.66 32.94 -11.26
N ALA A 19 9.19 34.03 -11.85
CA ALA A 19 9.48 35.25 -11.18
C ALA A 19 8.17 35.83 -10.57
N GLN A 20 8.10 35.86 -9.25
CA GLN A 20 7.08 36.59 -8.52
C GLN A 20 7.24 38.10 -8.82
N LYS A 21 6.32 38.66 -9.61
CA LYS A 21 6.11 40.09 -9.71
C LYS A 21 5.60 40.62 -8.36
N THR A 22 6.50 41.18 -7.58
CA THR A 22 6.15 41.95 -6.39
C THR A 22 5.37 43.19 -6.82
N VAL A 23 4.08 43.19 -6.52
CA VAL A 23 3.25 44.38 -6.65
C VAL A 23 3.68 45.37 -5.57
N HIS A 24 4.42 46.41 -5.96
CA HIS A 24 4.73 47.55 -5.13
C HIS A 24 3.43 48.31 -4.80
N LYS A 25 2.96 48.15 -3.56
CA LYS A 25 1.96 49.07 -2.98
C LYS A 25 2.60 50.43 -2.76
N LYS A 26 2.22 51.39 -3.58
CA LYS A 26 2.55 52.84 -3.29
C LYS A 26 1.88 53.23 -1.98
N PRO A 27 2.59 53.95 -1.09
CA PRO A 27 1.99 54.43 0.16
C PRO A 27 1.00 55.57 -0.15
N VAL A 28 -0.22 55.45 0.33
CA VAL A 28 -1.24 56.46 0.33
C VAL A 28 -0.78 57.57 1.32
N LYS A 29 -0.47 58.75 0.81
CA LYS A 29 -0.18 59.92 1.61
C LYS A 29 -1.43 60.31 2.42
N LYS A 30 -1.34 60.23 3.74
CA LYS A 30 -2.31 60.83 4.65
C LYS A 30 -2.18 62.33 4.56
N THR A 31 -3.12 62.96 3.89
CA THR A 31 -3.27 64.42 3.99
C THR A 31 -3.86 64.79 5.36
N ALA A 32 -3.05 65.42 6.17
CA ALA A 32 -3.46 65.98 7.45
C ALA A 32 -4.42 67.17 7.18
N VAL A 33 -5.65 67.05 7.67
CA VAL A 33 -6.60 68.13 7.69
C VAL A 33 -6.23 69.04 8.85
N ALA A 34 -5.61 70.20 8.52
CA ALA A 34 -5.33 71.23 9.46
C ALA A 34 -6.63 71.93 9.91
N ASN A 35 -6.86 71.85 11.19
CA ASN A 35 -7.95 72.50 11.91
C ASN A 35 -7.64 73.99 12.00
N ARG A 36 -8.22 74.87 11.18
CA ARG A 36 -8.21 76.31 11.32
C ARG A 36 -9.52 76.80 11.93
N LYS A 37 -9.49 77.07 13.23
CA LYS A 37 -10.44 77.92 13.89
C LYS A 37 -10.25 79.33 13.36
N HIS A 38 -11.22 79.89 12.69
CA HIS A 38 -11.43 81.33 12.58
C HIS A 38 -12.88 81.62 12.93
N GLN A 39 -13.02 82.19 14.10
CA GLN A 39 -14.13 83.08 14.54
C GLN A 39 -14.21 84.27 13.63
N ALA A 40 -15.32 84.52 13.00
CA ALA A 40 -15.79 85.81 12.65
C ALA A 40 -17.30 85.86 12.60
N GLN A 41 -17.89 86.36 13.65
CA GLN A 41 -19.25 86.82 13.66
C GLN A 41 -19.47 87.87 12.57
N ARG A 42 -20.32 87.59 11.60
CA ARG A 42 -21.09 88.59 10.87
C ARG A 42 -22.45 88.04 10.54
N LYS A 43 -23.47 88.57 11.19
CA LYS A 43 -24.87 88.36 10.77
C LYS A 43 -25.03 88.94 9.36
N PRO A 44 -25.50 88.12 8.38
CA PRO A 44 -26.04 88.69 7.14
C PRO A 44 -27.56 88.78 7.27
N ALA A 45 -28.01 89.90 6.83
CA ALA A 45 -29.41 90.22 6.68
C ALA A 45 -30.21 89.13 5.96
N ALA A 46 -31.41 88.87 6.44
CA ALA A 46 -32.40 88.02 5.85
C ALA A 46 -32.69 88.42 4.40
N ARG A 47 -31.97 87.78 3.48
CA ARG A 47 -32.37 87.79 2.09
C ARG A 47 -33.58 86.88 1.97
N ARG A 48 -34.76 87.44 1.79
CA ARG A 48 -36.02 86.82 1.43
C ARG A 48 -35.73 85.94 0.23
N ALA A 49 -35.64 84.62 0.44
CA ALA A 49 -35.44 83.66 -0.62
C ALA A 49 -36.64 83.71 -1.57
N LYS A 50 -36.40 84.17 -2.79
CA LYS A 50 -37.39 84.04 -3.89
C LYS A 50 -37.84 82.62 -3.97
N ALA A 51 -39.17 82.39 -3.95
CA ALA A 51 -39.74 81.13 -4.14
C ALA A 51 -39.24 80.50 -5.46
N PRO A 52 -38.78 79.27 -5.48
CA PRO A 52 -38.21 78.62 -6.69
C PRO A 52 -39.18 78.63 -7.84
N THR A 53 -38.70 79.06 -9.00
CA THR A 53 -39.46 79.08 -10.24
C THR A 53 -39.99 77.72 -10.63
N LYS A 54 -41.06 77.61 -11.42
CA LYS A 54 -41.65 76.33 -11.90
C LYS A 54 -40.63 75.51 -12.65
N ALA A 55 -39.62 76.07 -13.31
CA ALA A 55 -38.53 75.41 -13.97
C ALA A 55 -37.52 74.79 -12.98
N GLU A 56 -37.18 75.52 -11.91
CA GLU A 56 -36.27 75.01 -10.82
C GLU A 56 -36.91 73.90 -10.06
N ARG A 57 -38.24 73.95 -9.79
CA ARG A 57 -38.97 72.81 -9.16
C ARG A 57 -38.99 71.56 -10.05
N ARG A 58 -39.14 71.75 -11.39
CA ARG A 58 -39.06 70.64 -12.34
C ARG A 58 -37.65 70.05 -12.42
N ALA A 59 -36.62 70.81 -12.48
CA ALA A 59 -35.22 70.40 -12.47
C ALA A 59 -34.88 69.63 -11.14
N ALA A 60 -35.36 70.17 -10.01
CA ALA A 60 -35.19 69.48 -8.72
C ALA A 60 -35.94 68.12 -8.64
N THR A 61 -37.14 67.99 -9.25
CA THR A 61 -37.88 66.71 -9.32
C THR A 61 -37.20 65.69 -10.23
N TYR A 62 -36.65 66.14 -11.38
CA TYR A 62 -35.88 65.26 -12.28
C TYR A 62 -34.57 64.80 -11.64
N SER A 63 -33.83 65.67 -10.93
CA SER A 63 -32.62 65.35 -10.24
C SER A 63 -32.87 64.35 -9.05
N ASN A 64 -33.97 64.56 -8.32
CA ASN A 64 -34.37 63.69 -7.21
C ASN A 64 -34.82 62.28 -7.72
N ALA A 65 -35.48 62.21 -8.86
CA ALA A 65 -35.84 60.92 -9.52
C ALA A 65 -34.58 60.18 -9.94
N SER A 66 -33.61 60.89 -10.54
CA SER A 66 -32.32 60.33 -10.95
C SER A 66 -31.50 59.87 -9.72
N ILE A 67 -31.48 60.66 -8.64
CA ILE A 67 -30.80 60.29 -7.38
C ILE A 67 -31.43 59.02 -6.77
N ARG A 68 -32.76 58.92 -6.75
CA ARG A 68 -33.44 57.69 -6.24
C ARG A 68 -33.11 56.49 -7.10
N GLY A 69 -33.05 56.62 -8.44
CA GLY A 69 -32.62 55.58 -9.36
C GLY A 69 -31.21 55.07 -9.04
N LEU A 70 -30.25 55.99 -8.85
CA LEU A 70 -28.88 55.68 -8.47
C LEU A 70 -28.78 55.04 -7.09
N GLN A 71 -29.58 55.47 -6.14
CA GLN A 71 -29.65 54.86 -4.79
C GLN A 71 -30.19 53.41 -4.88
N GLY A 72 -31.19 53.15 -5.72
CA GLY A 72 -31.67 51.81 -5.98
C GLY A 72 -30.60 50.91 -6.59
N GLN A 73 -29.90 51.40 -7.63
CA GLN A 73 -28.79 50.64 -8.24
C GLN A 73 -27.67 50.35 -7.23
N ARG A 74 -27.34 51.33 -6.38
CA ARG A 74 -26.33 51.13 -5.32
C ARG A 74 -26.76 50.06 -4.31
N ALA A 75 -28.02 50.07 -3.91
CA ALA A 75 -28.55 49.06 -2.99
C ALA A 75 -28.50 47.64 -3.62
N ASP A 76 -28.86 47.51 -4.91
CA ASP A 76 -28.79 46.27 -5.63
C ASP A 76 -27.35 45.75 -5.79
N ILE A 77 -26.43 46.64 -6.13
CA ILE A 77 -25.00 46.30 -6.19
C ILE A 77 -24.49 45.83 -4.83
N GLN A 78 -24.84 46.55 -3.75
CA GLN A 78 -24.44 46.16 -2.40
C GLN A 78 -25.04 44.79 -1.98
N ARG A 79 -26.26 44.48 -2.42
CA ARG A 79 -26.85 43.17 -2.19
C ARG A 79 -26.07 42.07 -2.92
N ARG A 80 -25.79 42.28 -4.22
CA ARG A 80 -24.98 41.35 -5.02
C ARG A 80 -23.58 41.12 -4.46
N ILE A 81 -22.94 42.18 -3.98
CA ILE A 81 -21.63 42.09 -3.32
C ILE A 81 -21.72 41.18 -2.09
N ARG A 82 -22.72 41.38 -1.22
CA ARG A 82 -22.92 40.55 -0.02
C ARG A 82 -23.18 39.07 -0.38
N GLU A 83 -24.02 38.83 -1.40
CA GLU A 83 -24.32 37.47 -1.89
C GLU A 83 -23.05 36.78 -2.43
N GLN A 84 -22.24 37.53 -3.20
CA GLN A 84 -20.96 37.03 -3.75
C GLN A 84 -19.92 36.80 -2.65
N GLU A 85 -19.84 37.66 -1.63
CA GLU A 85 -18.96 37.46 -0.49
C GLU A 85 -19.36 36.23 0.33
N GLN A 86 -20.64 36.00 0.52
CA GLN A 86 -21.12 34.76 1.20
C GLN A 86 -20.79 33.53 0.36
N ALA A 87 -21.03 33.55 -0.94
CA ALA A 87 -20.68 32.46 -1.84
C ALA A 87 -19.17 32.20 -1.83
N LEU A 88 -18.35 33.27 -1.86
CA LEU A 88 -16.89 33.16 -1.78
C LEU A 88 -16.42 32.52 -0.46
N ARG A 89 -17.04 32.90 0.67
CA ARG A 89 -16.72 32.29 1.98
C ARG A 89 -17.08 30.82 2.01
N LYS A 90 -18.24 30.42 1.47
CA LYS A 90 -18.65 29.02 1.36
C LYS A 90 -17.66 28.25 0.47
N ASN A 91 -17.39 28.76 -0.73
CA ASN A 91 -16.45 28.12 -1.64
C ASN A 91 -15.04 27.95 -1.03
N LYS A 92 -14.55 28.95 -0.29
CA LYS A 92 -13.26 28.85 0.41
C LYS A 92 -13.28 27.76 1.48
N ALA A 93 -14.36 27.62 2.23
CA ALA A 93 -14.52 26.59 3.25
C ALA A 93 -14.58 25.19 2.59
N ASP A 94 -15.34 25.07 1.50
CA ASP A 94 -15.47 23.81 0.74
C ASP A 94 -14.13 23.40 0.11
N VAL A 95 -13.39 24.34 -0.47
CA VAL A 95 -12.05 24.08 -1.03
C VAL A 95 -11.10 23.63 0.07
N LYS A 96 -11.13 24.26 1.24
CA LYS A 96 -10.28 23.86 2.37
C LYS A 96 -10.60 22.44 2.82
N LYS A 97 -11.89 22.11 2.97
CA LYS A 97 -12.32 20.77 3.35
C LYS A 97 -11.90 19.73 2.31
N ARG A 98 -12.13 19.99 1.01
CA ARG A 98 -11.67 19.10 -0.07
C ARG A 98 -10.14 18.88 -0.06
N LEU A 99 -9.38 19.92 0.27
CA LEU A 99 -7.92 19.80 0.39
C LEU A 99 -7.52 18.89 1.56
N GLU A 100 -8.19 19.02 2.70
CA GLU A 100 -7.97 18.15 3.87
C GLU A 100 -8.35 16.68 3.55
N ASP A 101 -9.48 16.47 2.87
CA ASP A 101 -9.93 15.15 2.42
C ASP A 101 -8.94 14.52 1.42
N LEU A 102 -8.41 15.31 0.47
CA LEU A 102 -7.38 14.87 -0.48
C LEU A 102 -6.06 14.50 0.22
N MET A 103 -5.64 15.26 1.21
CA MET A 103 -4.43 14.93 1.99
C MET A 103 -4.60 13.63 2.76
N ALA A 104 -5.77 13.41 3.38
CA ALA A 104 -6.08 12.15 4.06
C ALA A 104 -6.08 10.98 3.08
N LEU A 105 -6.74 11.13 1.93
CA LEU A 105 -6.82 10.11 0.90
C LEU A 105 -5.45 9.76 0.32
N ASN A 106 -4.58 10.74 0.07
CA ASN A 106 -3.20 10.51 -0.33
C ASN A 106 -2.42 9.68 0.72
N GLY A 107 -2.58 10.03 2.01
CA GLY A 107 -1.97 9.25 3.09
C GLY A 107 -2.45 7.79 3.12
N GLU A 108 -3.72 7.54 2.85
CA GLU A 108 -4.27 6.20 2.75
C GLU A 108 -3.79 5.43 1.51
N ILE A 109 -3.65 6.10 0.37
CA ILE A 109 -3.06 5.53 -0.85
C ILE A 109 -1.63 5.09 -0.59
N ASP A 110 -0.79 5.95 0.02
CA ASP A 110 0.59 5.62 0.36
C ASP A 110 0.68 4.43 1.32
N GLN A 111 -0.21 4.35 2.31
CA GLN A 111 -0.27 3.20 3.21
C GLN A 111 -0.65 1.91 2.47
N SER A 112 -1.64 1.97 1.59
CA SER A 112 -2.06 0.80 0.79
C SER A 112 -0.94 0.35 -0.16
N GLN A 113 -0.21 1.27 -0.78
CA GLN A 113 0.96 0.95 -1.61
C GLN A 113 2.05 0.25 -0.81
N LYS A 114 2.40 0.75 0.38
CA LYS A 114 3.39 0.12 1.27
C LYS A 114 2.97 -1.28 1.70
N LYS A 115 1.68 -1.49 1.97
CA LYS A 115 1.15 -2.83 2.28
C LYS A 115 1.29 -3.79 1.10
N ILE A 116 0.96 -3.33 -0.12
CA ILE A 116 1.10 -4.13 -1.34
C ILE A 116 2.56 -4.51 -1.57
N GLU A 117 3.49 -3.55 -1.45
CA GLU A 117 4.93 -3.84 -1.56
C GLU A 117 5.41 -4.84 -0.50
N GLY A 118 4.92 -4.74 0.73
CA GLY A 118 5.20 -5.71 1.79
C GLY A 118 4.73 -7.11 1.41
N ILE A 119 3.49 -7.24 0.96
CA ILE A 119 2.90 -8.51 0.51
C ILE A 119 3.69 -9.09 -0.68
N GLU A 120 4.12 -8.28 -1.64
CA GLU A 120 4.92 -8.72 -2.78
C GLU A 120 6.30 -9.23 -2.36
N LYS A 121 6.95 -8.58 -1.41
CA LYS A 121 8.21 -9.05 -0.81
C LYS A 121 8.03 -10.39 -0.09
N ASP A 122 6.97 -10.52 0.70
CA ASP A 122 6.65 -11.77 1.41
C ASP A 122 6.39 -12.92 0.42
N ILE A 123 5.64 -12.67 -0.65
CA ILE A 123 5.42 -13.64 -1.72
C ILE A 123 6.73 -14.06 -2.38
N HIS A 124 7.65 -13.12 -2.60
CA HIS A 124 8.96 -13.43 -3.17
C HIS A 124 9.77 -14.34 -2.24
N HIS A 125 9.83 -14.03 -0.95
CA HIS A 125 10.49 -14.88 0.06
C HIS A 125 9.87 -16.26 0.15
N ILE A 126 8.54 -16.35 0.14
CA ILE A 126 7.84 -17.63 0.17
C ILE A 126 8.13 -18.46 -1.09
N ASN A 127 8.24 -17.84 -2.26
CA ASN A 127 8.61 -18.55 -3.49
C ASN A 127 10.02 -19.15 -3.39
N GLY A 128 10.99 -18.41 -2.82
CA GLY A 128 12.32 -18.94 -2.53
C GLY A 128 12.28 -20.15 -1.59
N ASN A 129 11.51 -20.05 -0.50
CA ASN A 129 11.32 -21.15 0.45
C ASN A 129 10.67 -22.37 -0.18
N ILE A 130 9.68 -22.18 -1.06
CA ILE A 130 9.05 -23.28 -1.82
C ILE A 130 10.10 -23.97 -2.67
N GLY A 131 10.97 -23.25 -3.38
CA GLY A 131 12.04 -23.81 -4.19
C GLY A 131 13.00 -24.66 -3.36
N ILE A 132 13.43 -24.16 -2.20
CA ILE A 132 14.30 -24.89 -1.27
C ILE A 132 13.62 -26.18 -0.77
N LEU A 133 12.36 -26.07 -0.31
CA LEU A 133 11.61 -27.23 0.18
C LEU A 133 11.39 -28.29 -0.90
N GLN A 134 11.14 -27.87 -2.15
CA GLN A 134 11.01 -28.79 -3.29
C GLN A 134 12.32 -29.53 -3.57
N ALA A 135 13.46 -28.84 -3.56
CA ALA A 135 14.77 -29.44 -3.74
C ALA A 135 15.09 -30.45 -2.62
N GLN A 136 14.83 -30.07 -1.35
CA GLN A 136 14.99 -30.96 -0.20
C GLN A 136 14.09 -32.19 -0.31
N LEU A 137 12.83 -32.02 -0.71
CA LEU A 137 11.88 -33.11 -0.89
C LEU A 137 12.37 -34.09 -1.96
N LYS A 138 12.83 -33.58 -3.10
CA LYS A 138 13.40 -34.41 -4.19
C LYS A 138 14.58 -35.24 -3.69
N THR A 139 15.52 -34.63 -2.98
CA THR A 139 16.68 -35.33 -2.40
C THR A 139 16.25 -36.38 -1.38
N LEU A 140 15.31 -36.05 -0.50
CA LEU A 140 14.79 -37.01 0.48
C LEU A 140 14.07 -38.19 -0.18
N GLN A 141 13.31 -37.95 -1.25
CA GLN A 141 12.64 -39.04 -2.03
C GLN A 141 13.65 -39.94 -2.69
N GLN A 142 14.72 -39.40 -3.28
CA GLN A 142 15.81 -40.21 -3.85
C GLN A 142 16.47 -41.07 -2.77
N GLN A 143 16.86 -40.47 -1.64
CA GLN A 143 17.44 -41.22 -0.53
C GLN A 143 16.51 -42.30 0.02
N LEU A 144 15.20 -42.03 0.09
CA LEU A 144 14.20 -43.02 0.50
C LEU A 144 14.14 -44.18 -0.51
N GLN A 145 14.13 -43.85 -1.80
CA GLN A 145 14.08 -44.88 -2.84
C GLN A 145 15.33 -45.76 -2.82
N ASP A 146 16.50 -45.20 -2.65
CA ASP A 146 17.76 -45.95 -2.53
C ASP A 146 17.76 -46.86 -1.30
N ARG A 147 17.28 -46.37 -0.14
CA ARG A 147 17.14 -47.17 1.06
C ARG A 147 16.12 -48.31 0.88
N LYS A 148 14.96 -48.03 0.24
CA LYS A 148 13.96 -49.04 -0.08
C LYS A 148 14.54 -50.10 -0.98
N ASN A 149 15.27 -49.75 -2.01
CA ASN A 149 15.89 -50.67 -2.94
C ASN A 149 16.92 -51.57 -2.23
N LYS A 150 17.77 -51.01 -1.38
CA LYS A 150 18.74 -51.76 -0.58
C LYS A 150 18.01 -52.71 0.37
N TYR A 151 16.98 -52.25 1.08
CA TYR A 151 16.19 -53.06 1.98
C TYR A 151 15.48 -54.21 1.24
N ILE A 152 14.84 -53.94 0.09
CA ILE A 152 14.18 -54.96 -0.71
C ILE A 152 15.16 -56.02 -1.21
N ARG A 153 16.37 -55.61 -1.68
CA ARG A 153 17.40 -56.58 -2.11
C ARG A 153 17.82 -57.49 -0.95
N SER A 154 18.00 -56.91 0.21
CA SER A 154 18.36 -57.63 1.42
C SER A 154 17.24 -58.59 1.87
N MET A 155 15.99 -58.13 1.81
CA MET A 155 14.83 -59.00 2.11
C MET A 155 14.64 -60.15 1.12
N ARG A 156 14.85 -59.87 -0.19
CA ARG A 156 14.80 -60.96 -1.22
C ARG A 156 15.87 -62.03 -0.98
N TYR A 157 17.06 -61.60 -0.58
CA TYR A 157 18.11 -62.53 -0.21
C TYR A 157 17.69 -63.42 0.99
N MET A 158 17.12 -62.80 2.05
CA MET A 158 16.60 -63.54 3.19
C MET A 158 15.43 -64.44 2.83
N SER A 159 14.51 -64.02 1.97
CA SER A 159 13.34 -64.81 1.57
C SER A 159 13.72 -66.08 0.83
N ARG A 160 14.82 -66.09 0.09
CA ARG A 160 15.32 -67.30 -0.60
C ARG A 160 15.96 -68.31 0.35
N HIS A 161 16.40 -67.84 1.54
CA HIS A 161 17.05 -68.65 2.58
C HIS A 161 16.29 -68.61 3.89
N HIS A 162 14.96 -68.60 3.82
CA HIS A 162 14.10 -68.23 4.96
C HIS A 162 13.73 -69.38 5.84
N THR A 163 13.89 -70.65 5.35
CA THR A 163 13.47 -71.78 6.16
C THR A 163 14.32 -71.93 7.41
N VAL A 164 13.66 -72.33 8.50
CA VAL A 164 14.37 -72.60 9.76
C VAL A 164 15.42 -73.70 9.49
N GLN A 165 15.09 -74.67 8.59
CA GLN A 165 15.99 -75.67 8.14
C GLN A 165 17.27 -75.14 7.50
N ASP A 166 17.17 -74.14 6.59
CA ASP A 166 18.35 -73.53 5.95
C ASP A 166 19.26 -72.83 6.99
N LYS A 167 18.68 -72.19 7.94
CA LYS A 167 19.43 -71.54 9.02
C LYS A 167 20.10 -72.57 9.94
N LEU A 168 19.38 -73.61 10.30
CA LEU A 168 19.93 -74.74 11.08
C LEU A 168 21.02 -75.44 10.29
N MET A 169 20.75 -75.76 9.00
CA MET A 169 21.74 -76.38 8.14
C MET A 169 23.01 -75.54 7.98
N PHE A 170 22.88 -74.18 7.85
CA PHE A 170 24.01 -73.30 7.84
C PHE A 170 24.78 -73.33 9.16
N ILE A 171 24.12 -73.36 10.32
CA ILE A 171 24.76 -73.45 11.63
C ILE A 171 25.46 -74.80 11.80
N PHE A 172 24.76 -75.91 11.53
CA PHE A 172 25.27 -77.26 11.75
C PHE A 172 26.28 -77.72 10.73
N SER A 173 26.36 -77.14 9.56
CA SER A 173 27.41 -77.41 8.55
C SER A 173 28.79 -76.81 8.97
N ALA A 174 28.94 -76.27 10.17
CA ALA A 174 30.20 -75.82 10.68
C ALA A 174 31.17 -76.96 11.01
N LYS A 175 32.45 -76.74 10.71
CA LYS A 175 33.51 -77.74 10.94
C LYS A 175 33.88 -77.90 12.42
N ASN A 176 33.61 -76.88 13.23
CA ASN A 176 33.91 -76.90 14.68
C ASN A 176 32.93 -75.95 15.43
N LEU A 177 32.91 -76.12 16.76
CA LEU A 177 32.03 -75.33 17.67
C LEU A 177 32.27 -73.80 17.57
N THR A 178 33.50 -73.34 17.39
CA THR A 178 33.85 -71.98 17.26
C THR A 178 33.23 -71.36 15.99
N GLN A 179 33.25 -72.13 14.89
CA GLN A 179 32.65 -71.67 13.65
C GLN A 179 31.10 -71.71 13.73
N MET A 180 30.51 -72.68 14.42
CA MET A 180 29.08 -72.70 14.70
C MET A 180 28.63 -71.50 15.49
N TYR A 181 29.34 -71.09 16.53
CA TYR A 181 29.04 -69.91 17.32
C TYR A 181 29.14 -68.63 16.47
N ARG A 182 30.17 -68.49 15.64
CA ARG A 182 30.32 -67.35 14.73
C ARG A 182 29.14 -67.25 13.75
N ARG A 183 28.68 -68.36 13.19
CA ARG A 183 27.55 -68.40 12.26
C ARG A 183 26.23 -68.06 12.96
N LEU A 184 26.01 -68.51 14.17
CA LEU A 184 24.84 -68.13 14.97
C LEU A 184 24.87 -66.64 15.33
N SER A 185 26.02 -66.11 15.72
CA SER A 185 26.18 -64.67 15.97
C SER A 185 25.92 -63.86 14.72
N PHE A 186 26.41 -64.30 13.56
CA PHE A 186 26.14 -63.64 12.28
C PHE A 186 24.63 -63.57 11.95
N ILE A 187 23.90 -64.67 12.11
CA ILE A 187 22.45 -64.68 11.86
C ILE A 187 21.71 -63.71 12.79
N ARG A 188 22.08 -63.65 14.07
CA ARG A 188 21.51 -62.70 15.05
C ARG A 188 21.79 -61.25 14.65
N GLN A 189 23.03 -60.93 14.35
CA GLN A 189 23.46 -59.62 13.95
C GLN A 189 22.78 -59.18 12.65
N TYR A 190 22.68 -60.08 11.69
CA TYR A 190 22.02 -59.81 10.42
C TYR A 190 20.51 -59.55 10.59
N SER A 191 19.84 -60.32 11.44
CA SER A 191 18.42 -60.09 11.77
C SER A 191 18.21 -58.70 12.44
N SER A 192 19.06 -58.36 13.40
CA SER A 192 19.03 -57.07 14.04
C SER A 192 19.29 -55.93 13.03
N TYR A 193 20.28 -56.09 12.16
CA TYR A 193 20.56 -55.13 11.08
C TYR A 193 19.34 -54.92 10.18
N GLN A 194 18.64 -55.98 9.78
CA GLN A 194 17.43 -55.87 8.96
C GLN A 194 16.32 -55.09 9.65
N LYS A 195 16.11 -55.34 10.94
CA LYS A 195 15.13 -54.59 11.73
C LYS A 195 15.46 -53.08 11.73
N VAL A 196 16.71 -52.74 12.01
CA VAL A 196 17.19 -51.34 12.02
C VAL A 196 17.04 -50.67 10.65
N GLN A 197 17.34 -51.42 9.55
CA GLN A 197 17.14 -50.88 8.19
C GLN A 197 15.67 -50.67 7.88
N GLY A 198 14.75 -51.53 8.31
CA GLY A 198 13.31 -51.35 8.17
C GLY A 198 12.82 -50.12 8.92
N GLU A 199 13.27 -49.92 10.15
CA GLU A 199 12.96 -48.73 10.95
C GLU A 199 13.52 -47.45 10.29
N ALA A 200 14.74 -47.49 9.75
CA ALA A 200 15.35 -46.36 9.04
C ALA A 200 14.59 -45.99 7.77
N VAL A 201 14.05 -46.96 7.01
CA VAL A 201 13.16 -46.70 5.86
C VAL A 201 11.87 -46.03 6.33
N LYS A 202 11.24 -46.50 7.41
CA LYS A 202 10.03 -45.95 8.00
C LYS A 202 10.26 -44.49 8.47
N ALA A 203 11.34 -44.24 9.19
CA ALA A 203 11.72 -42.91 9.65
C ALA A 203 11.94 -41.96 8.46
N LYS A 204 12.59 -42.42 7.39
CA LYS A 204 12.81 -41.61 6.18
C LYS A 204 11.51 -41.30 5.45
N GLN A 205 10.59 -42.28 5.41
CA GLN A 205 9.24 -42.06 4.86
C GLN A 205 8.49 -41.00 5.64
N GLN A 206 8.60 -40.98 6.97
CA GLN A 206 8.01 -39.96 7.82
C GLN A 206 8.57 -38.56 7.50
N GLN A 207 9.90 -38.45 7.39
CA GLN A 207 10.54 -37.19 7.01
C GLN A 207 10.03 -36.66 5.65
N VAL A 208 9.83 -37.52 4.66
CA VAL A 208 9.26 -37.11 3.36
C VAL A 208 7.83 -36.61 3.53
N ASN A 209 7.00 -37.29 4.31
CA ASN A 209 5.62 -36.90 4.56
C ASN A 209 5.55 -35.53 5.29
N ASP A 210 6.40 -35.33 6.29
CA ASP A 210 6.45 -34.08 7.04
C ASP A 210 6.90 -32.92 6.15
N LYS A 211 7.92 -33.13 5.32
CA LYS A 211 8.33 -32.12 4.32
C LYS A 211 7.26 -31.82 3.30
N HIS A 212 6.48 -32.82 2.90
CA HIS A 212 5.35 -32.62 2.00
C HIS A 212 4.25 -31.77 2.63
N LYS A 213 3.92 -32.03 3.91
CA LYS A 213 2.97 -31.21 4.68
C LYS A 213 3.47 -29.76 4.83
N GLN A 214 4.76 -29.57 5.16
CA GLN A 214 5.35 -28.24 5.23
C GLN A 214 5.21 -27.51 3.89
N LEU A 215 5.50 -28.13 2.77
CA LEU A 215 5.35 -27.56 1.45
C LEU A 215 3.90 -27.16 1.14
N GLN A 216 2.93 -28.00 1.51
CA GLN A 216 1.51 -27.69 1.34
C GLN A 216 1.09 -26.50 2.18
N ASN A 217 1.52 -26.41 3.44
CA ASN A 217 1.22 -25.29 4.33
C ASN A 217 1.80 -23.96 3.79
N VAL A 218 3.04 -23.99 3.32
CA VAL A 218 3.69 -22.81 2.72
C VAL A 218 2.97 -22.35 1.44
N LYS A 219 2.55 -23.30 0.59
CA LYS A 219 1.72 -23.00 -0.60
C LYS A 219 0.36 -22.41 -0.22
N GLY A 220 -0.29 -22.95 0.82
CA GLY A 220 -1.54 -22.39 1.35
C GLY A 220 -1.37 -20.96 1.83
N HIS A 221 -0.31 -20.68 2.60
CA HIS A 221 0.01 -19.32 3.05
C HIS A 221 0.27 -18.36 1.89
N LYS A 222 1.00 -18.80 0.86
CA LYS A 222 1.17 -18.02 -0.38
C LYS A 222 -0.16 -17.63 -1.02
N ASN A 223 -1.08 -18.60 -1.15
CA ASN A 223 -2.40 -18.34 -1.75
C ASN A 223 -3.21 -17.33 -0.94
N THR A 224 -3.13 -17.37 0.39
CA THR A 224 -3.76 -16.39 1.28
C THR A 224 -3.19 -14.98 1.07
N LEU A 225 -1.87 -14.87 0.94
CA LEU A 225 -1.22 -13.57 0.67
C LEU A 225 -1.56 -13.05 -0.73
N LEU A 226 -1.62 -13.89 -1.74
CA LEU A 226 -2.07 -13.50 -3.09
C LEU A 226 -3.50 -12.96 -3.08
N TYR A 227 -4.39 -13.59 -2.32
CA TYR A 227 -5.77 -13.12 -2.17
C TYR A 227 -5.81 -11.74 -1.48
N LYS A 228 -5.09 -11.58 -0.36
CA LYS A 228 -4.96 -10.29 0.33
C LYS A 228 -4.37 -9.21 -0.58
N GLY A 229 -3.33 -9.52 -1.33
CA GLY A 229 -2.71 -8.58 -2.28
C GLY A 229 -3.68 -8.13 -3.37
N LYS A 230 -4.53 -9.04 -3.88
CA LYS A 230 -5.59 -8.67 -4.83
C LYS A 230 -6.63 -7.73 -4.21
N GLN A 231 -7.06 -8.02 -2.98
CA GLN A 231 -8.00 -7.15 -2.26
C GLN A 231 -7.43 -5.74 -2.04
N GLU A 232 -6.18 -5.63 -1.57
CA GLU A 232 -5.52 -4.33 -1.37
C GLU A 232 -5.37 -3.56 -2.68
N LYS A 233 -5.06 -4.24 -3.80
CA LYS A 233 -5.01 -3.61 -5.13
C LYS A 233 -6.37 -3.04 -5.55
N THR A 234 -7.46 -3.78 -5.35
CA THR A 234 -8.82 -3.29 -5.65
C THR A 234 -9.19 -2.08 -4.78
N VAL A 235 -8.83 -2.11 -3.49
CA VAL A 235 -9.04 -0.96 -2.58
C VAL A 235 -8.22 0.24 -3.03
N LEU A 236 -6.97 0.03 -3.44
CA LEU A 236 -6.10 1.09 -3.95
C LEU A 236 -6.68 1.73 -5.21
N GLU A 237 -7.12 0.93 -6.19
CA GLU A 237 -7.77 1.40 -7.42
C GLU A 237 -9.02 2.24 -7.11
N GLY A 238 -9.87 1.79 -6.16
CA GLY A 238 -11.05 2.55 -5.72
C GLY A 238 -10.69 3.90 -5.09
N LYS A 239 -9.63 3.98 -4.30
CA LYS A 239 -9.15 5.24 -3.72
C LYS A 239 -8.55 6.18 -4.77
N GLN A 240 -7.86 5.65 -5.77
CA GLN A 240 -7.32 6.44 -6.87
C GLN A 240 -8.41 7.02 -7.75
N THR A 241 -9.51 6.31 -8.00
CA THR A 241 -10.69 6.85 -8.71
C THR A 241 -11.35 7.96 -7.92
N GLN A 242 -11.53 7.82 -6.60
CA GLN A 242 -12.06 8.88 -5.73
C GLN A 242 -11.19 10.14 -5.71
N GLN A 243 -9.89 10.01 -5.92
CA GLN A 243 -8.97 11.15 -5.99
C GLN A 243 -9.11 11.92 -7.31
N GLN A 244 -9.55 11.25 -8.38
CA GLN A 244 -9.71 11.85 -9.71
C GLN A 244 -11.06 12.59 -9.89
N GLU A 245 -12.06 12.27 -9.07
CA GLU A 245 -13.38 12.93 -9.02
C GLU A 245 -13.37 14.19 -8.15
#